data_322a554c7b89237973cbf13e2bba5361
#
_entry.id   322a554c7b89237973cbf13e2bba5361
#
_cell.length_a   1.000
_cell.length_b   1.000
_cell.length_c   1.000
_cell.angle_alpha   90.00
_cell.angle_beta   90.00
_cell.angle_gamma   90.00
#
_symmetry.space_group_name_H-M   'P 1'
#
loop_
_entity.id
_entity.type
_entity.pdbx_description
1 polymer ?
#
loop_
_entity_poly.entity_id
_entity_poly.type
_entity_poly.pdbx_seq_one_letter_code
_entity_poly.pdbx_strand_id
1 'polypeptide(L)'
;MASDKAFLTKADLKASSLSDLVGFKVYDNSFDNILGPSPTVDLLLQDAESRATFHEACIYHAPTHSVFITSNQIALPSGQSNPSTAHKTINVSRVYDSGDEGKVRIESATPDDHPDGMWNGGVNYQNGLLYCAQGSKTNPGGLVYIPDPQPPYKSTTLISSFYGRQFNSVNDVIIHPHDGSIWFTDPTYGYHQGIRPEPSLPCQVYRFEPETKHIRAVADGFVRPNGLCFSPDLTILYVTDTGAIHGSKDIPIDKTGPSHIYAFDITPGPFLVNKRLFAFADGGWPDGIKCDMEGNVYSGCGDGLEVWNPRGVLIGKILVKGGVANFCFGRKGAVYICNETRLWKAQLGDHVRGALLGL
;
A
#
# COMPACT_ATOMS: atom_id res chain seq x y z
N MET A 1 -17.20 31.53 -6.44
CA MET A 1 -17.26 30.56 -7.54
C MET A 1 -16.56 29.32 -7.04
N ALA A 2 -17.28 28.22 -6.85
CA ALA A 2 -16.65 26.94 -6.52
C ALA A 2 -15.86 26.49 -7.76
N SER A 3 -14.64 26.02 -7.59
CA SER A 3 -13.82 25.53 -8.70
C SER A 3 -14.44 24.24 -9.23
N ASP A 4 -14.70 24.15 -10.52
CA ASP A 4 -15.16 22.94 -11.22
C ASP A 4 -14.04 21.85 -11.32
N LYS A 5 -12.99 21.96 -10.52
CA LYS A 5 -11.88 21.03 -10.53
C LYS A 5 -12.22 19.79 -9.70
N ALA A 6 -12.10 18.60 -10.28
CA ALA A 6 -12.26 17.32 -9.57
C ALA A 6 -11.19 17.12 -8.49
N PHE A 7 -10.00 17.71 -8.66
CA PHE A 7 -8.90 17.66 -7.70
C PHE A 7 -8.33 19.05 -7.44
N LEU A 8 -8.00 19.30 -6.16
CA LEU A 8 -7.39 20.54 -5.68
C LEU A 8 -5.91 20.31 -5.41
N THR A 9 -5.09 21.32 -5.70
CA THR A 9 -3.66 21.37 -5.38
C THR A 9 -3.42 22.27 -4.16
N LYS A 10 -2.18 22.30 -3.65
CA LYS A 10 -1.78 23.24 -2.58
C LYS A 10 -2.12 24.69 -2.91
N ALA A 11 -1.98 25.09 -4.18
CA ALA A 11 -2.30 26.45 -4.63
C ALA A 11 -3.79 26.81 -4.58
N ASP A 12 -4.68 25.80 -4.63
CA ASP A 12 -6.14 25.99 -4.56
C ASP A 12 -6.65 26.13 -3.12
N LEU A 13 -5.82 25.86 -2.11
CA LEU A 13 -6.19 25.81 -0.69
C LEU A 13 -5.44 26.87 0.14
N LYS A 14 -6.02 27.28 1.27
CA LYS A 14 -5.35 28.23 2.18
C LYS A 14 -4.22 27.50 2.93
N ALA A 15 -3.01 28.06 2.88
CA ALA A 15 -1.82 27.49 3.53
C ALA A 15 -2.04 27.20 5.04
N SER A 16 -2.72 28.10 5.77
CA SER A 16 -3.03 27.94 7.20
C SER A 16 -3.93 26.75 7.52
N SER A 17 -4.69 26.22 6.54
CA SER A 17 -5.53 25.04 6.77
C SER A 17 -4.79 23.72 6.58
N LEU A 18 -3.58 23.74 6.05
CA LEU A 18 -2.77 22.56 5.75
C LEU A 18 -1.69 22.30 6.82
N SER A 19 -1.14 23.37 7.44
CA SER A 19 -0.08 23.25 8.44
C SER A 19 -0.45 22.45 9.68
N ASP A 20 -1.75 22.46 10.06
CA ASP A 20 -2.24 21.72 11.23
C ASP A 20 -2.53 20.22 10.92
N LEU A 21 -2.34 19.81 9.67
CA LEU A 21 -2.61 18.45 9.22
C LEU A 21 -1.38 17.57 9.16
N VAL A 22 -0.19 18.15 9.13
CA VAL A 22 1.07 17.42 8.90
C VAL A 22 2.18 17.95 9.81
N GLY A 23 3.20 17.12 10.02
CA GLY A 23 4.37 17.50 10.83
C GLY A 23 5.35 16.35 11.01
N PHE A 24 6.33 16.57 11.86
CA PHE A 24 7.31 15.56 12.24
C PHE A 24 7.38 15.44 13.77
N LYS A 25 7.59 14.22 14.24
CA LYS A 25 7.83 13.94 15.65
C LYS A 25 9.11 13.12 15.78
N VAL A 26 10.08 13.67 16.47
CA VAL A 26 11.38 13.04 16.71
C VAL A 26 11.37 12.40 18.09
N TYR A 27 11.74 11.12 18.17
CA TYR A 27 11.92 10.39 19.43
C TYR A 27 13.38 10.06 19.69
N ASP A 28 14.17 9.93 18.61
CA ASP A 28 15.59 9.60 18.67
C ASP A 28 16.34 10.42 17.60
N ASN A 29 17.56 10.89 17.92
CA ASN A 29 18.36 11.74 17.03
C ASN A 29 18.72 11.08 15.70
N SER A 30 18.65 9.74 15.59
CA SER A 30 18.82 9.05 14.31
C SER A 30 17.74 9.43 13.29
N PHE A 31 16.56 9.82 13.75
CA PHE A 31 15.50 10.30 12.86
C PHE A 31 15.82 11.67 12.23
N ASP A 32 16.59 12.53 12.90
CA ASP A 32 17.03 13.80 12.33
C ASP A 32 17.90 13.59 11.07
N ASN A 33 18.67 12.49 11.03
CA ASN A 33 19.42 12.13 9.82
C ASN A 33 18.48 11.76 8.66
N ILE A 34 17.40 11.07 8.94
CA ILE A 34 16.37 10.73 7.95
C ILE A 34 15.67 12.00 7.44
N LEU A 35 15.33 12.90 8.35
CA LEU A 35 14.66 14.15 7.99
C LEU A 35 15.56 15.03 7.09
N GLY A 36 16.86 15.09 7.38
CA GLY A 36 17.79 16.00 6.69
C GLY A 36 17.56 17.46 7.08
N PRO A 37 18.22 18.42 6.38
CA PRO A 37 18.29 19.81 6.85
C PRO A 37 17.01 20.63 6.63
N SER A 38 16.13 20.21 5.73
CA SER A 38 14.94 20.99 5.33
C SER A 38 13.78 20.06 4.97
N PRO A 39 13.26 19.26 5.94
CA PRO A 39 12.17 18.34 5.66
C PRO A 39 10.87 19.11 5.44
N THR A 40 10.05 18.63 4.48
CA THR A 40 8.71 19.17 4.24
C THR A 40 7.69 18.05 4.10
N VAL A 41 6.41 18.39 4.29
CA VAL A 41 5.27 17.57 3.89
C VAL A 41 4.30 18.48 3.15
N ASP A 42 4.17 18.29 1.85
CA ASP A 42 3.40 19.14 0.96
C ASP A 42 2.20 18.37 0.38
N LEU A 43 1.05 19.05 0.30
CA LEU A 43 -0.12 18.51 -0.38
C LEU A 43 0.14 18.54 -1.89
N LEU A 44 0.04 17.36 -2.54
CA LEU A 44 0.05 17.27 -3.99
C LEU A 44 -1.37 17.41 -4.55
N LEU A 45 -2.30 16.60 -4.06
CA LEU A 45 -3.68 16.56 -4.53
C LEU A 45 -4.65 16.31 -3.37
N GLN A 46 -5.84 16.91 -3.46
CA GLN A 46 -7.01 16.58 -2.65
C GLN A 46 -8.18 16.32 -3.57
N ASP A 47 -8.91 15.22 -3.35
CA ASP A 47 -10.18 14.96 -4.04
C ASP A 47 -11.22 15.99 -3.59
N ALA A 48 -11.77 16.77 -4.53
CA ALA A 48 -12.68 17.88 -4.25
C ALA A 48 -14.04 17.40 -3.69
N GLU A 49 -14.43 16.17 -4.01
CA GLU A 49 -15.65 15.54 -3.51
C GLU A 49 -15.40 14.69 -2.25
N SER A 50 -14.18 14.76 -1.69
CA SER A 50 -13.77 14.02 -0.49
C SER A 50 -13.92 12.48 -0.64
N ARG A 51 -13.79 11.96 -1.86
CA ARG A 51 -13.72 10.51 -2.08
C ARG A 51 -12.35 10.00 -1.62
N ALA A 52 -12.32 8.78 -1.15
CA ALA A 52 -11.08 8.13 -0.70
C ALA A 52 -10.26 7.62 -1.91
N THR A 53 -9.77 8.54 -2.74
CA THR A 53 -9.06 8.26 -4.01
C THR A 53 -7.63 7.77 -3.80
N PHE A 54 -7.00 8.10 -2.67
CA PHE A 54 -5.59 7.82 -2.40
C PHE A 54 -5.46 6.90 -1.18
N HIS A 55 -5.54 5.58 -1.40
CA HIS A 55 -5.58 4.61 -0.30
C HIS A 55 -4.43 3.61 -0.38
N GLU A 56 -4.36 2.77 -1.40
CA GLU A 56 -3.47 1.62 -1.46
C GLU A 56 -2.55 1.61 -2.68
N ALA A 57 -1.76 0.55 -2.85
CA ALA A 57 -0.68 0.38 -3.82
C ALA A 57 0.44 1.39 -3.61
N CYS A 58 0.27 2.63 -4.07
CA CYS A 58 1.27 3.69 -4.03
C CYS A 58 2.60 3.25 -4.68
N ILE A 59 2.57 3.03 -6.00
CA ILE A 59 3.73 2.52 -6.77
C ILE A 59 4.41 3.69 -7.49
N TYR A 60 5.62 4.05 -7.10
CA TYR A 60 6.42 5.01 -7.88
C TYR A 60 7.03 4.30 -9.09
N HIS A 61 6.60 4.68 -10.29
CA HIS A 61 7.12 4.19 -11.56
C HIS A 61 8.16 5.16 -12.12
N ALA A 62 9.42 4.85 -11.85
CA ALA A 62 10.56 5.72 -12.16
C ALA A 62 10.71 6.09 -13.65
N PRO A 63 10.48 5.17 -14.62
CA PRO A 63 10.60 5.49 -16.04
C PRO A 63 9.66 6.60 -16.52
N THR A 64 8.49 6.75 -15.89
CA THR A 64 7.49 7.74 -16.29
C THR A 64 7.30 8.87 -15.27
N HIS A 65 8.09 8.90 -14.19
CA HIS A 65 7.97 9.88 -13.10
C HIS A 65 6.52 10.03 -12.62
N SER A 66 5.86 8.91 -12.37
CA SER A 66 4.46 8.89 -11.93
C SER A 66 4.24 7.92 -10.78
N VAL A 67 3.17 8.16 -10.02
CA VAL A 67 2.74 7.30 -8.91
C VAL A 67 1.41 6.68 -9.29
N PHE A 68 1.30 5.35 -9.18
CA PHE A 68 0.06 4.63 -9.38
C PHE A 68 -0.54 4.28 -8.02
N ILE A 69 -1.84 4.57 -7.85
CA ILE A 69 -2.52 4.51 -6.56
C ILE A 69 -3.89 3.87 -6.77
N THR A 70 -4.31 3.01 -5.84
CA THR A 70 -5.67 2.48 -5.80
C THR A 70 -6.49 3.25 -4.76
N SER A 71 -7.76 3.50 -5.08
CA SER A 71 -8.69 4.12 -4.14
C SER A 71 -9.11 3.14 -3.04
N ASN A 72 -9.69 3.64 -1.95
CA ASN A 72 -10.55 2.84 -1.10
C ASN A 72 -11.83 2.48 -1.86
N GLN A 73 -12.70 1.71 -1.26
CA GLN A 73 -14.00 1.37 -1.84
C GLN A 73 -14.85 2.62 -2.01
N ILE A 74 -15.24 2.90 -3.24
CA ILE A 74 -16.09 4.02 -3.64
C ILE A 74 -17.43 3.45 -4.11
N ALA A 75 -18.53 4.05 -3.68
CA ALA A 75 -19.85 3.70 -4.20
C ALA A 75 -19.92 3.92 -5.72
N LEU A 76 -20.56 3.00 -6.42
CA LEU A 76 -20.81 3.19 -7.85
C LEU A 76 -21.66 4.44 -8.10
N PRO A 77 -21.49 5.13 -9.24
CA PRO A 77 -22.32 6.25 -9.63
C PRO A 77 -23.81 5.92 -9.64
N SER A 78 -24.66 6.92 -9.41
CA SER A 78 -26.11 6.76 -9.48
C SER A 78 -26.56 6.12 -10.81
N GLY A 79 -27.42 5.11 -10.71
CA GLY A 79 -27.91 4.34 -11.86
C GLY A 79 -27.02 3.17 -12.29
N GLN A 80 -25.83 3.02 -11.73
CA GLN A 80 -25.02 1.82 -11.89
C GLN A 80 -25.23 0.86 -10.72
N SER A 81 -25.16 -0.43 -11.01
CA SER A 81 -25.37 -1.48 -10.01
C SER A 81 -24.47 -2.67 -10.29
N ASN A 82 -23.76 -3.13 -9.27
CA ASN A 82 -22.98 -4.36 -9.30
C ASN A 82 -23.12 -5.09 -7.95
N PRO A 83 -24.07 -6.03 -7.81
CA PRO A 83 -24.25 -6.77 -6.58
C PRO A 83 -23.04 -7.64 -6.18
N SER A 84 -22.20 -8.04 -7.16
CA SER A 84 -21.04 -8.89 -6.89
C SER A 84 -19.96 -8.15 -6.11
N THR A 85 -19.88 -6.83 -6.23
CA THR A 85 -18.97 -5.94 -5.50
C THR A 85 -19.68 -5.12 -4.40
N ALA A 86 -20.88 -5.54 -3.97
CA ALA A 86 -21.71 -4.76 -3.04
C ALA A 86 -21.93 -3.31 -3.48
N HIS A 87 -22.13 -3.08 -4.78
CA HIS A 87 -22.29 -1.77 -5.43
C HIS A 87 -21.13 -0.79 -5.24
N LYS A 88 -19.91 -1.32 -5.14
CA LYS A 88 -18.68 -0.56 -4.95
C LYS A 88 -17.70 -0.79 -6.09
N THR A 89 -16.75 0.11 -6.23
CA THR A 89 -15.58 0.00 -7.11
C THR A 89 -14.33 0.46 -6.39
N ILE A 90 -13.18 0.03 -6.88
CA ILE A 90 -11.87 0.57 -6.53
C ILE A 90 -11.19 0.98 -7.83
N ASN A 91 -10.86 2.26 -7.95
CA ASN A 91 -10.24 2.82 -9.13
C ASN A 91 -8.72 2.83 -8.99
N VAL A 92 -8.02 2.64 -10.11
CA VAL A 92 -6.57 2.90 -10.20
C VAL A 92 -6.38 4.28 -10.81
N SER A 93 -5.56 5.10 -10.16
CA SER A 93 -5.20 6.44 -10.62
C SER A 93 -3.70 6.51 -10.90
N ARG A 94 -3.31 7.27 -11.92
CA ARG A 94 -1.93 7.63 -12.21
C ARG A 94 -1.72 9.11 -11.95
N VAL A 95 -0.78 9.43 -11.07
CA VAL A 95 -0.42 10.82 -10.73
C VAL A 95 0.95 11.11 -11.29
N TYR A 96 1.05 12.15 -12.08
CA TYR A 96 2.31 12.69 -12.61
C TYR A 96 2.77 13.83 -11.71
N ASP A 97 3.97 13.72 -11.17
CA ASP A 97 4.64 14.76 -10.40
C ASP A 97 5.88 15.24 -11.16
N SER A 98 5.75 16.35 -11.88
CA SER A 98 6.88 16.94 -12.62
C SER A 98 7.91 17.62 -11.73
N GLY A 99 7.66 17.71 -10.43
CA GLY A 99 8.50 18.49 -9.49
C GLY A 99 8.28 20.00 -9.53
N ASP A 100 7.55 20.52 -10.53
CA ASP A 100 7.18 21.94 -10.60
C ASP A 100 5.88 22.22 -9.84
N GLU A 101 5.86 23.23 -9.01
CA GLU A 101 4.63 23.64 -8.29
C GLU A 101 3.48 23.89 -9.28
N GLY A 102 2.34 23.22 -9.01
CA GLY A 102 1.11 23.39 -9.79
C GLY A 102 1.00 22.56 -11.07
N LYS A 103 1.98 21.71 -11.40
CA LYS A 103 1.93 20.82 -12.59
C LYS A 103 1.65 19.36 -12.25
N VAL A 104 0.99 19.07 -11.14
CA VAL A 104 0.53 17.72 -10.81
C VAL A 104 -0.70 17.40 -11.66
N ARG A 105 -0.67 16.24 -12.33
CA ARG A 105 -1.78 15.73 -13.15
C ARG A 105 -2.18 14.36 -12.66
N ILE A 106 -3.47 14.08 -12.65
CA ILE A 106 -4.04 12.77 -12.33
C ILE A 106 -4.91 12.29 -13.49
N GLU A 107 -4.84 11.00 -13.78
CA GLU A 107 -5.69 10.34 -14.79
C GLU A 107 -6.12 8.95 -14.30
N SER A 108 -7.17 8.40 -14.90
CA SER A 108 -7.56 7.01 -14.66
C SER A 108 -6.54 6.05 -15.28
N ALA A 109 -6.17 5.05 -14.49
CA ALA A 109 -5.31 3.95 -14.93
C ALA A 109 -5.95 2.57 -14.63
N THR A 110 -7.27 2.54 -14.39
CA THR A 110 -8.02 1.31 -14.14
C THR A 110 -8.10 0.49 -15.42
N PRO A 111 -7.66 -0.79 -15.42
CA PRO A 111 -7.80 -1.68 -16.56
C PRO A 111 -9.27 -1.95 -16.92
N ASP A 112 -9.64 -1.72 -18.17
CA ASP A 112 -11.01 -1.94 -18.67
C ASP A 112 -11.34 -3.44 -18.82
N ASP A 113 -10.31 -4.28 -18.99
CA ASP A 113 -10.47 -5.72 -19.16
C ASP A 113 -10.58 -6.50 -17.84
N HIS A 114 -10.61 -5.78 -16.69
CA HIS A 114 -10.74 -6.36 -15.35
C HIS A 114 -11.72 -5.57 -14.46
N PRO A 115 -13.00 -5.45 -14.86
CA PRO A 115 -13.96 -4.50 -14.26
C PRO A 115 -14.26 -4.75 -12.78
N ASP A 116 -14.18 -6.01 -12.32
CA ASP A 116 -14.46 -6.42 -10.93
C ASP A 116 -13.16 -6.68 -10.14
N GLY A 117 -12.05 -6.08 -10.52
CA GLY A 117 -10.74 -6.34 -9.91
C GLY A 117 -10.72 -6.01 -8.42
N MET A 118 -11.43 -4.98 -8.00
CA MET A 118 -11.40 -4.48 -6.62
C MET A 118 -9.95 -4.37 -6.15
N TRP A 119 -9.19 -3.52 -6.84
CA TRP A 119 -7.77 -3.35 -6.72
C TRP A 119 -7.33 -3.00 -5.30
N ASN A 120 -6.15 -3.47 -4.89
CA ASN A 120 -5.57 -3.18 -3.57
C ASN A 120 -4.08 -2.87 -3.73
N GLY A 121 -3.20 -3.47 -2.94
CA GLY A 121 -1.76 -3.26 -2.99
C GLY A 121 -1.14 -3.58 -4.36
N GLY A 122 0.07 -3.10 -4.58
CA GLY A 122 0.76 -3.33 -5.85
C GLY A 122 2.23 -2.93 -5.80
N VAL A 123 2.98 -3.36 -6.83
CA VAL A 123 4.43 -3.17 -6.92
C VAL A 123 4.86 -3.05 -8.38
N ASN A 124 6.03 -2.43 -8.64
CA ASN A 124 6.68 -2.56 -9.93
C ASN A 124 7.05 -4.02 -10.21
N TYR A 125 6.74 -4.52 -11.39
CA TYR A 125 7.08 -5.87 -11.79
C TYR A 125 7.53 -5.89 -13.25
N GLN A 126 8.74 -6.39 -13.51
CA GLN A 126 9.38 -6.31 -14.81
C GLN A 126 9.35 -4.87 -15.36
N ASN A 127 8.75 -4.63 -16.53
CA ASN A 127 8.61 -3.30 -17.13
C ASN A 127 7.28 -2.62 -16.81
N GLY A 128 6.42 -3.25 -16.01
CA GLY A 128 5.07 -2.81 -15.74
C GLY A 128 4.71 -2.84 -14.25
N LEU A 129 3.45 -3.11 -13.98
CA LEU A 129 2.85 -3.05 -12.65
C LEU A 129 2.18 -4.38 -12.31
N LEU A 130 2.33 -4.85 -11.08
CA LEU A 130 1.62 -5.99 -10.54
C LEU A 130 0.70 -5.52 -9.41
N TYR A 131 -0.57 -5.92 -9.48
CA TYR A 131 -1.56 -5.57 -8.46
C TYR A 131 -2.16 -6.80 -7.79
N CYS A 132 -2.56 -6.64 -6.55
CA CYS A 132 -3.50 -7.47 -5.85
C CYS A 132 -4.91 -7.08 -6.28
N ALA A 133 -5.62 -7.99 -6.96
CA ALA A 133 -7.04 -7.84 -7.25
C ALA A 133 -7.82 -8.68 -6.23
N GLN A 134 -8.62 -8.05 -5.37
CA GLN A 134 -9.40 -8.76 -4.35
C GLN A 134 -10.47 -9.65 -4.97
N GLY A 135 -10.93 -9.30 -6.19
CA GLY A 135 -12.04 -9.97 -6.87
C GLY A 135 -13.41 -9.59 -6.31
N SER A 136 -14.43 -10.34 -6.68
CA SER A 136 -15.81 -10.11 -6.29
C SER A 136 -16.49 -11.41 -5.82
N LYS A 137 -17.77 -11.36 -5.50
CA LYS A 137 -18.54 -12.57 -5.14
C LYS A 137 -18.61 -13.60 -6.27
N THR A 138 -18.45 -13.16 -7.52
CA THR A 138 -18.57 -14.01 -8.72
C THR A 138 -17.25 -14.25 -9.43
N ASN A 139 -16.26 -13.35 -9.26
CA ASN A 139 -14.97 -13.44 -9.90
C ASN A 139 -13.86 -13.66 -8.86
N PRO A 140 -12.94 -14.62 -9.07
CA PRO A 140 -11.83 -14.84 -8.16
C PRO A 140 -10.91 -13.62 -8.13
N GLY A 141 -10.37 -13.34 -6.95
CA GLY A 141 -9.23 -12.43 -6.81
C GLY A 141 -7.93 -13.11 -7.21
N GLY A 142 -6.84 -12.33 -7.26
CA GLY A 142 -5.51 -12.87 -7.58
C GLY A 142 -4.50 -11.80 -7.88
N LEU A 143 -3.37 -12.20 -8.43
CA LEU A 143 -2.31 -11.30 -8.88
C LEU A 143 -2.51 -10.97 -10.36
N VAL A 144 -2.60 -9.68 -10.67
CA VAL A 144 -2.88 -9.17 -12.01
C VAL A 144 -1.73 -8.29 -12.48
N TYR A 145 -1.13 -8.67 -13.60
CA TYR A 145 0.01 -7.98 -14.21
C TYR A 145 -0.44 -7.07 -15.38
N ILE A 146 0.04 -5.84 -15.37
CA ILE A 146 -0.11 -4.85 -16.42
C ILE A 146 1.29 -4.64 -17.03
N PRO A 147 1.61 -5.28 -18.18
CA PRO A 147 2.96 -5.26 -18.76
C PRO A 147 3.38 -3.89 -19.29
N ASP A 148 2.42 -3.08 -19.74
CA ASP A 148 2.64 -1.71 -20.20
C ASP A 148 1.80 -0.75 -19.35
N PRO A 149 2.44 0.09 -18.51
CA PRO A 149 1.74 1.06 -17.67
C PRO A 149 1.31 2.30 -18.45
N GLN A 150 0.75 2.09 -19.65
CA GLN A 150 0.15 3.09 -20.54
C GLN A 150 -1.26 2.65 -20.95
N PRO A 151 -2.16 3.59 -21.29
CA PRO A 151 -3.46 3.26 -21.84
C PRO A 151 -3.34 2.32 -23.04
N PRO A 152 -4.19 1.29 -23.15
CA PRO A 152 -5.39 0.98 -22.37
C PRO A 152 -5.17 0.10 -21.12
N TYR A 153 -3.97 0.04 -20.56
CA TYR A 153 -3.63 -0.72 -19.32
C TYR A 153 -4.05 -2.19 -19.38
N LYS A 154 -3.74 -2.86 -20.50
CA LYS A 154 -4.08 -4.27 -20.69
C LYS A 154 -3.50 -5.13 -19.58
N SER A 155 -4.31 -6.04 -19.06
CA SER A 155 -3.97 -6.84 -17.90
C SER A 155 -3.96 -8.35 -18.16
N THR A 156 -3.25 -9.09 -17.31
CA THR A 156 -3.18 -10.54 -17.34
C THR A 156 -3.13 -11.09 -15.92
N THR A 157 -4.04 -12.00 -15.58
CA THR A 157 -4.00 -12.71 -14.29
C THR A 157 -2.86 -13.72 -14.28
N LEU A 158 -1.93 -13.58 -13.32
CA LEU A 158 -0.83 -14.53 -13.14
C LEU A 158 -1.25 -15.76 -12.35
N ILE A 159 -2.04 -15.55 -11.29
CA ILE A 159 -2.57 -16.59 -10.43
C ILE A 159 -3.84 -16.09 -9.72
N SER A 160 -4.84 -16.97 -9.53
CA SER A 160 -6.11 -16.66 -8.87
C SER A 160 -6.56 -17.68 -7.83
N SER A 161 -5.75 -18.71 -7.55
CA SER A 161 -6.10 -19.76 -6.58
C SER A 161 -4.88 -20.46 -6.02
N PHE A 162 -5.03 -21.01 -4.83
CA PHE A 162 -4.11 -21.98 -4.23
C PHE A 162 -4.60 -23.40 -4.51
N TYR A 163 -4.03 -24.05 -5.52
CA TYR A 163 -4.43 -25.39 -5.98
C TYR A 163 -5.94 -25.55 -6.18
N GLY A 164 -6.58 -24.58 -6.87
CA GLY A 164 -8.01 -24.59 -7.17
C GLY A 164 -8.90 -23.95 -6.09
N ARG A 165 -8.41 -23.71 -4.88
CA ARG A 165 -9.12 -22.93 -3.85
C ARG A 165 -8.87 -21.44 -4.08
N GLN A 166 -9.94 -20.66 -4.24
CA GLN A 166 -9.83 -19.21 -4.43
C GLN A 166 -9.18 -18.54 -3.23
N PHE A 167 -8.34 -17.52 -3.49
CA PHE A 167 -7.84 -16.63 -2.43
C PHE A 167 -8.99 -15.89 -1.75
N ASN A 168 -8.80 -15.53 -0.48
CA ASN A 168 -9.80 -14.81 0.30
C ASN A 168 -10.00 -13.38 -0.25
N SER A 169 -8.98 -12.57 -0.16
CA SER A 169 -8.90 -11.23 -0.80
C SER A 169 -7.45 -10.74 -0.74
N VAL A 170 -6.65 -11.08 -1.74
CA VAL A 170 -5.24 -10.71 -1.81
C VAL A 170 -5.06 -9.21 -1.58
N ASN A 171 -4.07 -8.85 -0.73
CA ASN A 171 -3.98 -7.50 -0.21
C ASN A 171 -2.73 -6.76 -0.67
N ASP A 172 -1.53 -7.16 -0.27
CA ASP A 172 -0.28 -6.51 -0.68
C ASP A 172 0.73 -7.51 -1.27
N VAL A 173 1.68 -7.01 -2.05
CA VAL A 173 2.58 -7.83 -2.86
C VAL A 173 3.97 -7.21 -2.99
N ILE A 174 5.00 -8.06 -2.93
CA ILE A 174 6.40 -7.69 -3.17
C ILE A 174 7.09 -8.72 -4.07
N ILE A 175 8.18 -8.30 -4.70
CA ILE A 175 8.99 -9.14 -5.58
C ILE A 175 10.34 -9.39 -4.91
N HIS A 176 10.77 -10.66 -4.85
CA HIS A 176 12.11 -10.99 -4.41
C HIS A 176 13.11 -10.70 -5.56
N PRO A 177 14.08 -9.79 -5.36
CA PRO A 177 14.85 -9.22 -6.49
C PRO A 177 15.81 -10.22 -7.13
N HIS A 178 16.23 -11.28 -6.43
CA HIS A 178 17.22 -12.23 -6.95
C HIS A 178 16.57 -13.38 -7.73
N ASP A 179 15.40 -13.86 -7.32
CA ASP A 179 14.76 -15.04 -7.93
C ASP A 179 13.43 -14.72 -8.62
N GLY A 180 12.99 -13.45 -8.58
CA GLY A 180 11.75 -13.02 -9.22
C GLY A 180 10.47 -13.59 -8.62
N SER A 181 10.57 -14.32 -7.49
CA SER A 181 9.39 -14.83 -6.81
C SER A 181 8.52 -13.72 -6.26
N ILE A 182 7.22 -13.93 -6.31
CA ILE A 182 6.19 -12.98 -5.89
C ILE A 182 5.65 -13.41 -4.53
N TRP A 183 5.70 -12.52 -3.56
CA TRP A 183 5.23 -12.76 -2.20
C TRP A 183 4.04 -11.85 -1.91
N PHE A 184 2.96 -12.40 -1.37
CA PHE A 184 1.74 -11.64 -1.15
C PHE A 184 0.96 -12.12 0.06
N THR A 185 0.12 -11.24 0.61
CA THR A 185 -0.76 -11.50 1.74
C THR A 185 -2.18 -11.78 1.28
N ASP A 186 -2.90 -12.65 2.01
CA ASP A 186 -4.28 -13.02 1.71
C ASP A 186 -5.17 -12.99 2.97
N PRO A 187 -5.53 -11.79 3.45
CA PRO A 187 -6.45 -11.62 4.56
C PRO A 187 -7.92 -11.79 4.13
N THR A 188 -8.83 -11.64 5.10
CA THR A 188 -10.27 -11.81 4.90
C THR A 188 -11.06 -10.50 4.76
N TYR A 189 -10.39 -9.40 4.40
CA TYR A 189 -11.05 -8.09 4.29
C TYR A 189 -12.25 -8.11 3.35
N GLY A 190 -12.10 -8.70 2.16
CA GLY A 190 -13.15 -8.72 1.15
C GLY A 190 -14.46 -9.38 1.63
N TYR A 191 -14.38 -10.40 2.49
CA TYR A 191 -15.54 -11.01 3.12
C TYR A 191 -16.23 -10.02 4.07
N HIS A 192 -15.48 -9.43 4.99
CA HIS A 192 -16.02 -8.46 5.96
C HIS A 192 -16.58 -7.19 5.30
N GLN A 193 -16.06 -6.84 4.14
CA GLN A 193 -16.50 -5.71 3.30
C GLN A 193 -17.68 -6.08 2.38
N GLY A 194 -18.10 -7.34 2.36
CA GLY A 194 -19.24 -7.85 1.59
C GLY A 194 -18.99 -8.02 0.09
N ILE A 195 -17.73 -7.95 -0.36
CA ILE A 195 -17.33 -8.09 -1.77
C ILE A 195 -16.84 -9.50 -2.14
N ARG A 196 -16.51 -10.33 -1.15
CA ARG A 196 -16.05 -11.72 -1.36
C ARG A 196 -16.96 -12.72 -0.68
N PRO A 197 -17.00 -13.98 -1.16
CA PRO A 197 -17.66 -15.07 -0.44
C PRO A 197 -16.94 -15.39 0.88
N GLU A 198 -17.54 -16.26 1.67
CA GLU A 198 -16.93 -16.77 2.90
C GLU A 198 -15.53 -17.35 2.64
N PRO A 199 -14.53 -17.04 3.48
CA PRO A 199 -13.17 -17.54 3.31
C PRO A 199 -13.08 -19.06 3.33
N SER A 200 -12.26 -19.63 2.44
CA SER A 200 -11.98 -21.06 2.38
C SER A 200 -10.50 -21.39 2.66
N LEU A 201 -9.68 -20.37 2.87
CA LEU A 201 -8.26 -20.46 3.19
C LEU A 201 -7.96 -19.70 4.49
N PRO A 202 -6.97 -20.12 5.28
CA PRO A 202 -6.45 -19.32 6.39
C PRO A 202 -5.85 -18.00 5.90
N CYS A 203 -5.76 -16.99 6.79
CA CYS A 203 -5.02 -15.78 6.53
C CYS A 203 -3.50 -16.11 6.50
N GLN A 204 -2.87 -16.00 5.34
CA GLN A 204 -1.51 -16.48 5.10
C GLN A 204 -0.71 -15.51 4.24
N VAL A 205 0.61 -15.69 4.27
CA VAL A 205 1.54 -15.16 3.27
C VAL A 205 1.85 -16.28 2.29
N TYR A 206 1.77 -15.97 1.01
CA TYR A 206 2.08 -16.90 -0.07
C TYR A 206 3.34 -16.46 -0.81
N ARG A 207 4.07 -17.43 -1.37
CA ARG A 207 5.17 -17.25 -2.30
C ARG A 207 4.83 -17.97 -3.61
N PHE A 208 4.83 -17.25 -4.71
CA PHE A 208 4.55 -17.76 -6.05
C PHE A 208 5.77 -17.58 -6.95
N GLU A 209 6.10 -18.62 -7.69
CA GLU A 209 7.18 -18.64 -8.69
C GLU A 209 6.56 -18.54 -10.09
N PRO A 210 6.68 -17.40 -10.79
CA PRO A 210 6.00 -17.20 -12.06
C PRO A 210 6.44 -18.16 -13.18
N GLU A 211 7.71 -18.57 -13.19
CA GLU A 211 8.26 -19.46 -14.22
C GLU A 211 7.76 -20.90 -14.09
N THR A 212 7.81 -21.44 -12.86
CA THR A 212 7.43 -22.84 -12.59
C THR A 212 5.96 -23.00 -12.26
N LYS A 213 5.26 -21.89 -12.00
CA LYS A 213 3.88 -21.83 -11.47
C LYS A 213 3.72 -22.49 -10.10
N HIS A 214 4.81 -22.71 -9.38
CA HIS A 214 4.76 -23.22 -8.01
C HIS A 214 4.26 -22.16 -7.04
N ILE A 215 3.39 -22.57 -6.14
CA ILE A 215 2.91 -21.71 -5.04
C ILE A 215 3.00 -22.45 -3.71
N ARG A 216 3.42 -21.71 -2.67
CA ARG A 216 3.45 -22.21 -1.29
C ARG A 216 2.83 -21.18 -0.35
N ALA A 217 2.14 -21.62 0.69
CA ALA A 217 1.95 -20.83 1.89
C ALA A 217 3.28 -20.86 2.67
N VAL A 218 3.81 -19.71 3.04
CA VAL A 218 5.14 -19.56 3.64
C VAL A 218 5.10 -19.02 5.06
N ALA A 219 4.00 -18.37 5.47
CA ALA A 219 3.72 -17.99 6.85
C ALA A 219 2.23 -17.97 7.14
N ASP A 220 1.89 -18.24 8.40
CA ASP A 220 0.53 -18.27 8.94
C ASP A 220 0.47 -17.68 10.36
N GLY A 221 -0.67 -17.89 11.04
CA GLY A 221 -0.86 -17.41 12.41
C GLY A 221 -1.03 -15.90 12.49
N PHE A 222 -1.63 -15.30 11.46
CA PHE A 222 -2.06 -13.91 11.43
C PHE A 222 -3.58 -13.82 11.61
N VAL A 223 -4.03 -12.68 12.13
CA VAL A 223 -5.46 -12.33 12.11
C VAL A 223 -5.82 -11.72 10.76
N ARG A 224 -5.07 -10.70 10.33
CA ARG A 224 -5.20 -10.07 9.00
C ARG A 224 -3.85 -9.56 8.52
N PRO A 225 -3.04 -10.43 7.86
CA PRO A 225 -1.79 -9.99 7.28
C PRO A 225 -2.08 -8.95 6.18
N ASN A 226 -1.39 -7.81 6.23
CA ASN A 226 -1.63 -6.68 5.35
C ASN A 226 -0.36 -6.38 4.54
N GLY A 227 0.34 -5.28 4.81
CA GLY A 227 1.59 -4.94 4.14
C GLY A 227 2.72 -5.93 4.42
N LEU A 228 3.64 -6.06 3.47
CA LEU A 228 4.85 -6.83 3.65
C LEU A 228 6.05 -6.16 2.95
N CYS A 229 7.27 -6.34 3.47
CA CYS A 229 8.50 -5.90 2.82
C CYS A 229 9.71 -6.72 3.26
N PHE A 230 10.72 -6.81 2.39
CA PHE A 230 12.01 -7.36 2.75
C PHE A 230 12.92 -6.29 3.36
N SER A 231 13.82 -6.71 4.27
CA SER A 231 14.98 -5.90 4.63
C SER A 231 15.90 -5.70 3.42
N PRO A 232 16.73 -4.64 3.39
CA PRO A 232 17.60 -4.36 2.23
C PRO A 232 18.61 -5.46 1.93
N ASP A 233 19.02 -6.24 2.93
CA ASP A 233 19.92 -7.39 2.81
C ASP A 233 19.20 -8.72 2.52
N LEU A 234 17.85 -8.69 2.39
CA LEU A 234 17.01 -9.86 2.12
C LEU A 234 17.06 -10.97 3.18
N THR A 235 17.51 -10.64 4.39
CA THR A 235 17.59 -11.64 5.49
C THR A 235 16.31 -11.69 6.32
N ILE A 236 15.47 -10.64 6.26
CA ILE A 236 14.25 -10.51 7.05
C ILE A 236 13.06 -10.20 6.13
N LEU A 237 11.93 -10.85 6.38
CA LEU A 237 10.61 -10.44 5.90
C LEU A 237 9.84 -9.79 7.06
N TYR A 238 9.36 -8.58 6.85
CA TYR A 238 8.41 -7.91 7.73
C TYR A 238 6.99 -8.08 7.20
N VAL A 239 6.02 -8.32 8.09
CA VAL A 239 4.60 -8.44 7.75
C VAL A 239 3.79 -7.69 8.81
N THR A 240 2.91 -6.78 8.39
CA THR A 240 1.96 -6.14 9.28
C THR A 240 0.77 -7.07 9.54
N ASP A 241 0.30 -7.12 10.78
CA ASP A 241 -0.98 -7.76 11.15
C ASP A 241 -1.92 -6.68 11.68
N THR A 242 -2.87 -6.31 10.86
CA THR A 242 -3.85 -5.25 11.10
C THR A 242 -5.15 -5.85 11.70
N GLY A 243 -4.99 -6.87 12.54
CA GLY A 243 -6.11 -7.65 13.05
C GLY A 243 -7.09 -6.90 13.96
N ALA A 244 -6.69 -5.73 14.46
CA ALA A 244 -7.57 -4.85 15.23
C ALA A 244 -8.77 -4.33 14.43
N ILE A 245 -8.68 -4.27 13.09
CA ILE A 245 -9.78 -3.80 12.23
C ILE A 245 -10.21 -4.86 11.22
N HIS A 246 -11.46 -4.73 10.75
CA HIS A 246 -12.07 -5.65 9.78
C HIS A 246 -12.19 -5.02 8.37
N GLY A 247 -11.74 -3.77 8.21
CA GLY A 247 -11.90 -3.04 6.94
C GLY A 247 -13.36 -2.68 6.62
N SER A 248 -14.26 -2.81 7.58
CA SER A 248 -15.67 -2.42 7.48
C SER A 248 -16.05 -1.51 8.65
N LYS A 249 -16.80 -0.44 8.36
CA LYS A 249 -17.30 0.49 9.39
C LYS A 249 -18.39 -0.13 10.27
N ASP A 250 -19.03 -1.19 9.77
CA ASP A 250 -20.12 -1.88 10.46
C ASP A 250 -19.63 -2.85 11.53
N ILE A 251 -18.33 -3.15 11.54
CA ILE A 251 -17.70 -4.04 12.53
C ILE A 251 -16.82 -3.20 13.45
N PRO A 252 -17.08 -3.23 14.77
CA PRO A 252 -16.29 -2.47 15.74
C PRO A 252 -14.80 -2.84 15.71
N ILE A 253 -13.95 -1.87 16.04
CA ILE A 253 -12.51 -2.09 16.24
C ILE A 253 -12.31 -3.02 17.44
N ASP A 254 -11.55 -4.08 17.25
CA ASP A 254 -11.08 -4.94 18.35
C ASP A 254 -9.85 -4.31 18.99
N LYS A 255 -10.04 -3.66 20.12
CA LYS A 255 -8.94 -2.97 20.86
C LYS A 255 -7.88 -3.93 21.41
N THR A 256 -8.15 -5.23 21.41
CA THR A 256 -7.23 -6.28 21.85
C THR A 256 -6.62 -7.04 20.67
N GLY A 257 -7.12 -6.79 19.47
CA GLY A 257 -6.62 -7.37 18.24
C GLY A 257 -5.22 -6.87 17.87
N PRO A 258 -4.50 -7.62 17.03
CA PRO A 258 -3.15 -7.26 16.66
C PRO A 258 -3.09 -5.92 15.89
N SER A 259 -2.15 -5.08 16.29
CA SER A 259 -1.68 -3.88 15.59
C SER A 259 -0.15 -3.99 15.48
N HIS A 260 0.30 -5.10 14.92
CA HIS A 260 1.67 -5.60 15.05
C HIS A 260 2.42 -5.58 13.72
N ILE A 261 3.74 -5.44 13.81
CA ILE A 261 4.67 -5.79 12.75
C ILE A 261 5.41 -7.04 13.22
N TYR A 262 5.33 -8.12 12.46
CA TYR A 262 6.12 -9.33 12.68
C TYR A 262 7.35 -9.36 11.79
N ALA A 263 8.45 -9.87 12.30
CA ALA A 263 9.66 -10.17 11.55
C ALA A 263 9.89 -11.68 11.48
N PHE A 264 10.34 -12.13 10.33
CA PHE A 264 10.74 -13.53 10.06
C PHE A 264 12.15 -13.54 9.49
N ASP A 265 12.99 -14.46 9.93
CA ASP A 265 14.26 -14.70 9.25
C ASP A 265 14.00 -15.55 8.00
N ILE A 266 14.66 -15.18 6.90
CA ILE A 266 14.59 -15.88 5.62
C ILE A 266 15.78 -16.84 5.53
N THR A 267 15.49 -18.12 5.39
CA THR A 267 16.52 -19.15 5.22
C THR A 267 16.64 -19.60 3.76
N PRO A 268 17.73 -20.27 3.36
CA PRO A 268 17.80 -20.88 2.03
C PRO A 268 16.66 -21.86 1.77
N GLY A 269 16.09 -21.80 0.56
CA GLY A 269 15.00 -22.69 0.14
C GLY A 269 13.59 -22.12 0.12
N PRO A 270 13.35 -20.82 0.09
CA PRO A 270 13.23 -19.83 1.15
C PRO A 270 12.14 -20.25 2.15
N PHE A 271 12.54 -20.52 3.36
CA PHE A 271 11.62 -20.76 4.48
C PHE A 271 11.68 -19.58 5.43
N LEU A 272 10.53 -19.26 6.05
CA LEU A 272 10.43 -18.27 7.10
C LEU A 272 10.49 -18.96 8.45
N VAL A 273 11.45 -18.51 9.28
CA VAL A 273 11.66 -19.03 10.63
C VAL A 273 11.70 -17.89 11.65
N ASN A 274 11.72 -18.21 12.93
CA ASN A 274 11.89 -17.25 14.02
C ASN A 274 10.89 -16.08 13.96
N LYS A 275 9.57 -16.39 13.73
CA LYS A 275 8.50 -15.38 13.84
C LYS A 275 8.62 -14.68 15.19
N ARG A 276 8.76 -13.36 15.17
CA ARG A 276 8.86 -12.53 16.37
C ARG A 276 8.11 -11.22 16.20
N LEU A 277 7.63 -10.69 17.30
CA LEU A 277 7.11 -9.33 17.33
C LEU A 277 8.30 -8.38 17.09
N PHE A 278 8.21 -7.58 16.02
CA PHE A 278 9.18 -6.53 15.71
C PHE A 278 8.79 -5.21 16.32
N ALA A 279 7.53 -4.79 16.10
CA ALA A 279 6.99 -3.55 16.61
C ALA A 279 5.47 -3.64 16.83
N PHE A 280 4.97 -2.71 17.61
CA PHE A 280 3.55 -2.44 17.84
C PHE A 280 3.30 -0.98 17.47
N ALA A 281 2.28 -0.68 16.65
CA ALA A 281 1.97 0.69 16.26
C ALA A 281 1.57 1.54 17.48
N ASP A 282 2.15 2.74 17.61
CA ASP A 282 1.81 3.69 18.64
C ASP A 282 0.46 4.38 18.34
N GLY A 283 0.19 4.65 17.06
CA GLY A 283 -1.04 5.28 16.59
C GLY A 283 -1.88 4.39 15.67
N GLY A 284 -2.97 3.82 16.16
CA GLY A 284 -3.86 2.98 15.34
C GLY A 284 -3.29 1.60 15.05
N TRP A 285 -3.12 1.25 13.80
CA TRP A 285 -2.64 -0.06 13.31
C TRP A 285 -1.71 0.12 12.12
N PRO A 286 -0.69 -0.76 11.96
CA PRO A 286 0.21 -0.71 10.81
C PRO A 286 -0.50 -1.29 9.59
N ASP A 287 -0.34 -0.64 8.43
CA ASP A 287 -0.95 -1.02 7.16
C ASP A 287 0.16 -1.29 6.11
N GLY A 288 0.28 -0.50 5.06
CA GLY A 288 1.41 -0.63 4.14
C GLY A 288 2.77 -0.40 4.82
N ILE A 289 3.79 -1.19 4.43
CA ILE A 289 5.10 -1.21 5.09
C ILE A 289 6.22 -1.24 4.05
N LYS A 290 7.30 -0.50 4.30
CA LYS A 290 8.51 -0.50 3.47
C LYS A 290 9.76 -0.25 4.30
N CYS A 291 10.93 -0.68 3.80
CA CYS A 291 12.23 -0.36 4.39
C CYS A 291 12.95 0.71 3.55
N ASP A 292 13.82 1.48 4.21
CA ASP A 292 14.87 2.22 3.51
C ASP A 292 16.15 1.38 3.39
N MET A 293 17.16 1.92 2.69
CA MET A 293 18.44 1.23 2.47
C MET A 293 19.28 1.08 3.74
N GLU A 294 18.99 1.85 4.79
CA GLU A 294 19.63 1.74 6.11
C GLU A 294 18.95 0.68 7.01
N GLY A 295 17.85 0.08 6.49
CA GLY A 295 17.06 -0.94 7.19
C GLY A 295 16.05 -0.37 8.18
N ASN A 296 15.81 0.94 8.19
CA ASN A 296 14.70 1.48 8.95
C ASN A 296 13.38 1.03 8.33
N VAL A 297 12.42 0.70 9.19
CA VAL A 297 11.10 0.19 8.80
C VAL A 297 10.10 1.31 8.94
N TYR A 298 9.37 1.59 7.88
CA TYR A 298 8.30 2.58 7.83
C TYR A 298 6.97 1.86 7.65
N SER A 299 5.94 2.26 8.39
CA SER A 299 4.59 1.77 8.14
C SER A 299 3.56 2.90 8.22
N GLY A 300 2.56 2.83 7.34
CA GLY A 300 1.38 3.65 7.45
C GLY A 300 0.59 3.28 8.70
N CYS A 301 0.24 4.28 9.52
CA CYS A 301 -0.45 4.12 10.78
C CYS A 301 -1.56 5.16 10.94
N GLY A 302 -2.32 5.09 12.03
CA GLY A 302 -3.49 5.95 12.24
C GLY A 302 -3.19 7.44 12.45
N ASP A 303 -1.94 7.82 12.68
CA ASP A 303 -1.51 9.21 12.87
C ASP A 303 -0.45 9.68 11.85
N GLY A 304 -0.06 8.80 10.91
CA GLY A 304 0.93 9.11 9.88
C GLY A 304 1.80 7.92 9.50
N LEU A 305 3.05 8.17 9.10
CA LEU A 305 4.08 7.15 8.96
C LEU A 305 4.86 7.04 10.26
N GLU A 306 4.85 5.87 10.87
CA GLU A 306 5.73 5.55 11.99
C GLU A 306 7.02 4.92 11.46
N VAL A 307 8.16 5.29 12.05
CA VAL A 307 9.50 4.86 11.60
C VAL A 307 10.26 4.21 12.74
N TRP A 308 10.63 2.95 12.53
CA TRP A 308 11.43 2.17 13.50
C TRP A 308 12.82 1.89 12.94
N ASN A 309 13.82 1.92 13.81
CA ASN A 309 15.15 1.46 13.43
C ASN A 309 15.18 -0.08 13.24
N PRO A 310 16.28 -0.66 12.71
CA PRO A 310 16.36 -2.11 12.49
C PRO A 310 16.20 -2.99 13.74
N ARG A 311 16.23 -2.38 14.94
CA ARG A 311 16.02 -3.08 16.22
C ARG A 311 14.58 -2.98 16.73
N GLY A 312 13.66 -2.38 15.97
CA GLY A 312 12.25 -2.23 16.33
C GLY A 312 11.98 -1.07 17.31
N VAL A 313 12.92 -0.16 17.50
CA VAL A 313 12.71 1.05 18.31
C VAL A 313 12.07 2.13 17.45
N LEU A 314 10.93 2.67 17.89
CA LEU A 314 10.27 3.81 17.24
C LEU A 314 11.16 5.05 17.37
N ILE A 315 11.70 5.54 16.26
CA ILE A 315 12.63 6.67 16.24
C ILE A 315 11.97 7.99 15.85
N GLY A 316 10.87 7.95 15.14
CA GLY A 316 10.13 9.16 14.77
C GLY A 316 8.87 8.88 13.96
N LYS A 317 8.17 9.96 13.62
CA LYS A 317 6.95 9.91 12.80
C LYS A 317 6.91 11.07 11.81
N ILE A 318 6.36 10.78 10.62
CA ILE A 318 5.86 11.80 9.71
C ILE A 318 4.35 11.87 9.95
N LEU A 319 3.91 12.87 10.69
CA LEU A 319 2.52 13.02 11.10
C LEU A 319 1.66 13.44 9.91
N VAL A 320 0.55 12.74 9.71
CA VAL A 320 -0.48 13.06 8.72
C VAL A 320 -1.85 12.81 9.35
N LYS A 321 -2.56 13.89 9.65
CA LYS A 321 -3.86 13.80 10.31
C LYS A 321 -4.86 12.99 9.49
N GLY A 322 -5.45 11.99 10.11
CA GLY A 322 -6.37 11.04 9.47
C GLY A 322 -5.72 9.73 9.10
N GLY A 323 -4.40 9.59 9.35
CA GLY A 323 -3.66 8.36 9.14
C GLY A 323 -3.18 8.17 7.71
N VAL A 324 -2.44 7.09 7.52
CA VAL A 324 -1.85 6.69 6.25
C VAL A 324 -2.09 5.20 6.05
N ALA A 325 -2.70 4.81 4.92
CA ALA A 325 -2.86 3.41 4.57
C ALA A 325 -1.60 2.88 3.88
N ASN A 326 -1.13 3.56 2.84
CA ASN A 326 0.07 3.14 2.11
C ASN A 326 0.91 4.35 1.64
N PHE A 327 2.14 4.08 1.21
CA PHE A 327 3.09 5.09 0.75
C PHE A 327 4.14 4.47 -0.16
N CYS A 328 4.92 5.28 -0.86
CA CYS A 328 6.10 4.80 -1.56
C CYS A 328 7.25 5.81 -1.51
N PHE A 329 8.46 5.29 -1.57
CA PHE A 329 9.64 6.11 -1.82
C PHE A 329 9.72 6.49 -3.30
N GLY A 330 10.06 7.75 -3.55
CA GLY A 330 10.48 8.24 -4.84
C GLY A 330 11.99 8.47 -4.88
N ARG A 331 12.46 9.34 -5.78
CA ARG A 331 13.87 9.71 -5.88
C ARG A 331 14.23 10.81 -4.89
N LYS A 332 15.51 10.85 -4.46
CA LYS A 332 16.10 11.94 -3.66
C LYS A 332 15.29 12.26 -2.40
N GLY A 333 14.98 11.26 -1.60
CA GLY A 333 14.28 11.43 -0.32
C GLY A 333 12.78 11.75 -0.43
N ALA A 334 12.20 11.77 -1.63
CA ALA A 334 10.76 11.96 -1.77
C ALA A 334 10.00 10.73 -1.25
N VAL A 335 8.90 10.97 -0.54
CA VAL A 335 7.95 9.93 -0.08
C VAL A 335 6.54 10.38 -0.44
N TYR A 336 5.83 9.60 -1.23
CA TYR A 336 4.44 9.84 -1.58
C TYR A 336 3.55 9.11 -0.58
N ILE A 337 2.55 9.78 -0.02
CA ILE A 337 1.79 9.30 1.15
C ILE A 337 0.30 9.36 0.85
N CYS A 338 -0.35 8.19 0.88
CA CYS A 338 -1.78 8.03 0.66
C CYS A 338 -2.55 8.26 1.97
N ASN A 339 -3.40 9.30 1.97
CA ASN A 339 -4.21 9.71 3.13
C ASN A 339 -5.68 9.86 2.70
N GLU A 340 -6.28 8.77 2.23
CA GLU A 340 -7.67 8.67 1.81
C GLU A 340 -8.05 9.72 0.75
N THR A 341 -8.47 10.89 1.18
CA THR A 341 -8.90 11.98 0.30
C THR A 341 -7.76 12.86 -0.20
N ARG A 342 -6.52 12.63 0.30
CA ARG A 342 -5.35 13.45 0.00
C ARG A 342 -4.15 12.60 -0.37
N LEU A 343 -3.37 13.11 -1.30
CA LEU A 343 -2.02 12.62 -1.60
C LEU A 343 -1.02 13.68 -1.14
N TRP A 344 -0.13 13.28 -0.25
CA TRP A 344 0.95 14.12 0.25
C TRP A 344 2.30 13.69 -0.32
N LYS A 345 3.24 14.61 -0.33
CA LYS A 345 4.65 14.36 -0.62
C LYS A 345 5.49 14.88 0.54
N ALA A 346 6.16 13.98 1.22
CA ALA A 346 7.23 14.36 2.14
C ALA A 346 8.55 14.45 1.38
N GLN A 347 9.36 15.43 1.73
CA GLN A 347 10.75 15.53 1.32
C GLN A 347 11.61 15.28 2.54
N LEU A 348 12.34 14.17 2.51
CA LEU A 348 13.34 13.77 3.50
C LEU A 348 14.75 14.12 3.01
N GLY A 349 15.77 13.72 3.74
CA GLY A 349 17.15 13.87 3.29
C GLY A 349 17.40 13.19 1.94
N ASP A 350 18.13 13.83 1.04
CA ASP A 350 18.36 13.34 -0.34
C ASP A 350 19.02 11.95 -0.42
N HIS A 351 19.64 11.50 0.66
CA HIS A 351 20.25 10.17 0.78
C HIS A 351 19.25 9.07 1.11
N VAL A 352 18.07 9.42 1.61
CA VAL A 352 17.02 8.43 1.96
C VAL A 352 16.48 7.78 0.68
N ARG A 353 16.58 6.47 0.62
CA ARG A 353 16.13 5.67 -0.52
C ARG A 353 15.34 4.47 -0.03
N GLY A 354 14.25 4.18 -0.69
CA GLY A 354 13.52 2.93 -0.44
C GLY A 354 14.37 1.72 -0.82
N ALA A 355 14.35 0.70 0.01
CA ALA A 355 15.07 -0.53 -0.25
C ALA A 355 14.50 -1.25 -1.48
N LEU A 356 15.38 -1.90 -2.25
CA LEU A 356 15.07 -2.81 -3.34
C LEU A 356 14.29 -2.17 -4.53
N LEU A 357 14.23 -0.85 -4.61
CA LEU A 357 13.50 -0.15 -5.67
C LEU A 357 14.36 0.19 -6.89
N GLY A 358 15.68 0.08 -6.78
CA GLY A 358 16.60 0.46 -7.87
C GLY A 358 16.57 1.96 -8.22
N LEU A 359 16.19 2.83 -7.27
CA LEU A 359 16.02 4.29 -7.44
C LEU A 359 17.30 5.06 -7.14
#